data_7b0767710277914ee83fd6e122f40c6c
#
_entry.id   7b0767710277914ee83fd6e122f40c6c
#
_cell.length_a   1.000
_cell.length_b   1.000
_cell.length_c   1.000
_cell.angle_alpha   90.00
_cell.angle_beta   90.00
_cell.angle_gamma   90.00
#
_symmetry.space_group_name_H-M   'P 1'
#
loop_
_entity.id
_entity.type
_entity.pdbx_description
1 polymer ?
#
loop_
_entity_poly.entity_id
_entity_poly.type
_entity_poly.pdbx_seq_one_letter_code
_entity_poly.pdbx_strand_id
1 'polypeptide(L)'
;MAKGKYEYWRTTDGLILLQGWARDGLTDEQIAHNIGIRRTTLYDWKNKYPDINDALKKGKEIVDYEVENALLKRAKQGDVTAQIFWLKNRRPEKWRDKVQFTDETSLKKLDSLIEAIDKKAAKS
;
A
#
# COMPACT_ATOMS: atom_id res chain seq x y z
N MET A 1 -14.92 -29.57 4.60
CA MET A 1 -15.64 -28.99 3.47
C MET A 1 -15.68 -27.48 3.54
N ALA A 2 -15.38 -26.83 2.43
CA ALA A 2 -15.38 -25.37 2.37
C ALA A 2 -16.74 -24.75 2.70
N LYS A 3 -17.82 -25.46 2.44
CA LYS A 3 -19.19 -24.99 2.63
C LYS A 3 -19.55 -24.65 4.08
N GLY A 4 -18.97 -25.37 5.06
CA GLY A 4 -19.23 -25.10 6.48
C GLY A 4 -18.21 -24.20 7.15
N LYS A 5 -17.09 -23.91 6.49
CA LYS A 5 -15.99 -23.19 7.11
C LYS A 5 -16.22 -21.69 7.21
N TYR A 6 -16.88 -21.10 6.24
CA TYR A 6 -17.12 -19.66 6.25
C TYR A 6 -17.97 -19.22 7.45
N GLU A 7 -18.87 -20.06 7.91
CA GLU A 7 -19.78 -19.72 9.01
C GLU A 7 -19.02 -19.40 10.29
N TYR A 8 -18.03 -20.22 10.65
CA TYR A 8 -17.19 -19.97 11.81
C TYR A 8 -16.46 -18.63 11.67
N TRP A 9 -15.92 -18.36 10.48
CA TRP A 9 -15.09 -17.18 10.25
C TRP A 9 -15.90 -15.88 10.16
N ARG A 10 -17.23 -16.00 10.19
CA ARG A 10 -18.12 -14.86 10.33
C ARG A 10 -18.60 -14.65 11.76
N THR A 11 -18.26 -15.54 12.68
CA THR A 11 -18.51 -15.35 14.11
C THR A 11 -17.55 -14.33 14.69
N THR A 12 -17.87 -13.78 15.86
CA THR A 12 -17.00 -12.85 16.56
C THR A 12 -15.60 -13.45 16.76
N ASP A 13 -15.52 -14.70 17.21
CA ASP A 13 -14.23 -15.37 17.43
C ASP A 13 -13.44 -15.55 16.14
N GLY A 14 -14.10 -15.97 15.08
CA GLY A 14 -13.45 -16.13 13.78
C GLY A 14 -12.93 -14.82 13.22
N LEU A 15 -13.72 -13.76 13.32
CA LEU A 15 -13.31 -12.42 12.84
C LEU A 15 -12.14 -11.86 13.65
N ILE A 16 -12.09 -12.13 14.97
CA ILE A 16 -10.96 -11.72 15.80
C ILE A 16 -9.68 -12.43 15.35
N LEU A 17 -9.76 -13.73 15.03
CA LEU A 17 -8.59 -14.46 14.52
C LEU A 17 -8.11 -13.92 13.18
N LEU A 18 -9.04 -13.66 12.25
CA LEU A 18 -8.68 -13.09 10.95
C LEU A 18 -8.00 -11.73 11.10
N GLN A 19 -8.56 -10.87 11.92
CA GLN A 19 -7.99 -9.55 12.18
C GLN A 19 -6.59 -9.67 12.81
N GLY A 20 -6.43 -10.60 13.77
CA GLY A 20 -5.15 -10.84 14.44
C GLY A 20 -4.07 -11.33 13.47
N TRP A 21 -4.42 -12.26 12.59
CA TRP A 21 -3.46 -12.77 11.59
C TRP A 21 -3.05 -11.66 10.61
N ALA A 22 -3.99 -10.86 10.14
CA ALA A 22 -3.69 -9.73 9.27
C ALA A 22 -2.82 -8.69 9.98
N ARG A 23 -3.10 -8.42 11.24
CA ARG A 23 -2.31 -7.54 12.09
C ARG A 23 -0.88 -8.05 12.27
N ASP A 24 -0.70 -9.37 12.39
CA ASP A 24 0.61 -9.99 12.53
C ASP A 24 1.39 -10.03 11.21
N GLY A 25 0.80 -9.53 10.14
CA GLY A 25 1.47 -9.41 8.85
C GLY A 25 1.34 -10.62 7.95
N LEU A 26 0.47 -11.57 8.28
CA LEU A 26 0.27 -12.73 7.40
C LEU A 26 -0.33 -12.31 6.07
N THR A 27 0.15 -12.95 5.00
CA THR A 27 -0.42 -12.77 3.67
C THR A 27 -1.76 -13.50 3.55
N ASP A 28 -2.55 -13.16 2.54
CA ASP A 28 -3.81 -13.85 2.27
C ASP A 28 -3.59 -15.35 2.06
N GLU A 29 -2.49 -15.72 1.40
CA GLU A 29 -2.14 -17.13 1.21
C GLU A 29 -1.88 -17.85 2.53
N GLN A 30 -1.14 -17.21 3.43
CA GLN A 30 -0.87 -17.78 4.76
C GLN A 30 -2.14 -17.89 5.59
N ILE A 31 -3.00 -16.88 5.53
CA ILE A 31 -4.29 -16.89 6.23
C ILE A 31 -5.17 -18.02 5.69
N ALA A 32 -5.26 -18.16 4.37
CA ALA A 32 -6.01 -19.23 3.74
C ALA A 32 -5.48 -20.61 4.17
N HIS A 33 -4.16 -20.75 4.24
CA HIS A 33 -3.54 -21.99 4.72
C HIS A 33 -3.94 -22.29 6.16
N ASN A 34 -3.94 -21.30 7.03
CA ASN A 34 -4.34 -21.47 8.43
C ASN A 34 -5.80 -21.90 8.57
N ILE A 35 -6.65 -21.38 7.71
CA ILE A 35 -8.08 -21.76 7.67
C ILE A 35 -8.26 -23.17 7.10
N GLY A 36 -7.35 -23.59 6.20
CA GLY A 36 -7.46 -24.85 5.48
C GLY A 36 -8.22 -24.72 4.17
N ILE A 37 -8.16 -23.57 3.54
CA ILE A 37 -8.79 -23.29 2.25
C ILE A 37 -7.75 -22.79 1.25
N ARG A 38 -8.15 -22.67 -0.01
CA ARG A 38 -7.31 -22.10 -1.05
C ARG A 38 -7.38 -20.56 -0.99
N ARG A 39 -6.33 -19.92 -1.46
CA ARG A 39 -6.29 -18.47 -1.58
C ARG A 39 -7.47 -17.92 -2.40
N THR A 40 -7.84 -18.61 -3.48
CA THR A 40 -8.99 -18.23 -4.30
C THR A 40 -10.30 -18.27 -3.52
N THR A 41 -10.47 -19.26 -2.64
CA THR A 41 -11.63 -19.36 -1.78
C THR A 41 -11.68 -18.18 -0.80
N LEU A 42 -10.55 -17.80 -0.22
CA LEU A 42 -10.49 -16.64 0.67
C LEU A 42 -10.84 -15.35 -0.09
N TYR A 43 -10.35 -15.21 -1.31
CA TYR A 43 -10.70 -14.09 -2.18
C TYR A 43 -12.21 -14.00 -2.41
N ASP A 44 -12.84 -15.12 -2.69
CA ASP A 44 -14.30 -15.19 -2.88
C ASP A 44 -15.04 -14.79 -1.60
N TRP A 45 -14.57 -15.23 -0.44
CA TRP A 45 -15.14 -14.85 0.84
C TRP A 45 -15.03 -13.35 1.11
N LYS A 46 -13.90 -12.75 0.78
CA LYS A 46 -13.70 -11.31 0.93
C LYS A 46 -14.69 -10.51 0.10
N ASN A 47 -15.00 -11.00 -1.09
CA ASN A 47 -15.96 -10.34 -1.97
C ASN A 47 -17.42 -10.60 -1.56
N LYS A 48 -17.69 -11.76 -1.00
CA LYS A 48 -19.05 -12.17 -0.66
C LYS A 48 -19.47 -11.77 0.76
N TYR A 49 -18.52 -11.73 1.68
CA TYR A 49 -18.78 -11.44 3.10
C TYR A 49 -18.05 -10.19 3.55
N PRO A 50 -18.75 -9.05 3.64
CA PRO A 50 -18.11 -7.78 4.04
C PRO A 50 -17.44 -7.82 5.41
N ASP A 51 -18.00 -8.57 6.38
CA ASP A 51 -17.44 -8.72 7.71
C ASP A 51 -16.06 -9.36 7.69
N ILE A 52 -15.86 -10.37 6.85
CA ILE A 52 -14.55 -11.02 6.66
C ILE A 52 -13.56 -10.03 6.03
N ASN A 53 -13.99 -9.35 4.98
CA ASN A 53 -13.14 -8.37 4.31
C ASN A 53 -12.73 -7.23 5.25
N ASP A 54 -13.68 -6.73 6.03
CA ASP A 54 -13.43 -5.64 6.98
C ASP A 54 -12.47 -6.06 8.09
N ALA A 55 -12.58 -7.27 8.60
CA ALA A 55 -11.68 -7.79 9.63
C ALA A 55 -10.24 -7.86 9.12
N LEU A 56 -10.05 -8.40 7.91
CA LEU A 56 -8.73 -8.50 7.30
C LEU A 56 -8.14 -7.13 6.99
N LYS A 57 -8.95 -6.24 6.44
CA LYS A 57 -8.53 -4.87 6.12
C LYS A 57 -8.14 -4.10 7.38
N LYS A 58 -8.93 -4.21 8.44
CA LYS A 58 -8.67 -3.54 9.70
C LYS A 58 -7.36 -4.00 10.33
N GLY A 59 -7.08 -5.30 10.28
CA GLY A 59 -5.81 -5.84 10.78
C GLY A 59 -4.62 -5.28 10.01
N LYS A 60 -4.71 -5.24 8.69
CA LYS A 60 -3.65 -4.67 7.84
C LYS A 60 -3.44 -3.19 8.09
N GLU A 61 -4.50 -2.43 8.31
CA GLU A 61 -4.39 -0.99 8.61
C GLU A 61 -3.62 -0.74 9.91
N ILE A 62 -3.84 -1.56 10.93
CA ILE A 62 -3.14 -1.43 12.20
C ILE A 62 -1.63 -1.61 12.01
N VAL A 63 -1.21 -2.65 11.30
CA VAL A 63 0.22 -2.89 11.09
C VAL A 63 0.82 -1.82 10.17
N ASP A 64 0.08 -1.33 9.20
CA ASP A 64 0.54 -0.25 8.33
C ASP A 64 0.81 1.02 9.15
N TYR A 65 -0.07 1.38 10.06
CA TYR A 65 0.14 2.50 10.97
C TYR A 65 1.37 2.33 11.84
N GLU A 66 1.59 1.12 12.37
CA GLU A 66 2.76 0.84 13.18
C GLU A 66 4.06 1.02 12.39
N VAL A 67 4.08 0.52 11.15
CA VAL A 67 5.24 0.67 10.26
C VAL A 67 5.44 2.12 9.85
N GLU A 68 4.37 2.83 9.51
CA GLU A 68 4.43 4.26 9.17
C GLU A 68 5.00 5.07 10.33
N ASN A 69 4.55 4.80 11.55
CA ASN A 69 5.05 5.49 12.74
C ASN A 69 6.53 5.20 12.98
N ALA A 70 6.96 3.96 12.79
CA ALA A 70 8.36 3.58 12.92
C ALA A 70 9.22 4.27 11.86
N LEU A 71 8.73 4.31 10.63
CA LEU A 71 9.42 5.00 9.54
C LEU A 71 9.57 6.49 9.81
N LEU A 72 8.48 7.13 10.23
CA LEU A 72 8.49 8.56 10.55
C LEU A 72 9.46 8.87 11.69
N LYS A 73 9.47 8.03 12.72
CA LYS A 73 10.39 8.19 13.84
C LYS A 73 11.84 8.12 13.38
N ARG A 74 12.18 7.14 12.54
CA ARG A 74 13.54 7.01 11.98
C ARG A 74 13.90 8.21 11.11
N ALA A 75 12.98 8.68 10.28
CA ALA A 75 13.20 9.86 9.45
C ALA A 75 13.49 11.10 10.30
N LYS A 76 12.73 11.31 11.36
CA LYS A 76 12.95 12.43 12.29
C LYS A 76 14.27 12.33 13.03
N GLN A 77 14.80 11.13 13.21
CA GLN A 77 16.09 10.91 13.86
C GLN A 77 17.29 11.13 12.92
N GLY A 78 17.04 11.44 11.66
CA GLY A 78 18.08 11.74 10.69
C GLY A 78 18.40 10.65 9.69
N ASP A 79 17.64 9.56 9.65
CA ASP A 79 17.85 8.50 8.66
C ASP A 79 17.45 9.00 7.28
N VAL A 80 18.44 9.17 6.40
CA VAL A 80 18.24 9.74 5.06
C VAL A 80 17.36 8.84 4.20
N THR A 81 17.56 7.53 4.25
CA THR A 81 16.76 6.57 3.47
C THR A 81 15.29 6.67 3.85
N ALA A 82 14.99 6.71 5.15
CA ALA A 82 13.63 6.87 5.65
C ALA A 82 13.02 8.21 5.23
N GLN A 83 13.81 9.30 5.28
CA GLN A 83 13.36 10.63 4.85
C GLN A 83 13.00 10.63 3.37
N ILE A 84 13.84 10.05 2.53
CA ILE A 84 13.62 9.98 1.09
C ILE A 84 12.35 9.17 0.80
N PHE A 85 12.22 7.98 1.40
CA PHE A 85 11.05 7.14 1.21
C PHE A 85 9.77 7.86 1.62
N TRP A 86 9.77 8.50 2.79
CA TRP A 86 8.61 9.24 3.28
C TRP A 86 8.19 10.36 2.33
N LEU A 87 9.16 11.19 1.94
CA LEU A 87 8.88 12.35 1.08
C LEU A 87 8.38 11.94 -0.30
N LYS A 88 8.97 10.93 -0.92
CA LYS A 88 8.53 10.46 -2.24
C LYS A 88 7.11 9.91 -2.24
N ASN A 89 6.71 9.27 -1.16
CA ASN A 89 5.39 8.65 -1.07
C ASN A 89 4.32 9.59 -0.53
N ARG A 90 4.69 10.51 0.35
CA ARG A 90 3.73 11.45 0.94
C ARG A 90 3.61 12.75 0.17
N ARG A 91 4.65 13.17 -0.48
CA ARG A 91 4.68 14.41 -1.25
C ARG A 91 5.30 14.21 -2.64
N PRO A 92 4.73 13.32 -3.43
CA PRO A 92 5.30 12.96 -4.74
C PRO A 92 5.34 14.15 -5.72
N GLU A 93 4.49 15.15 -5.54
CA GLU A 93 4.48 16.35 -6.36
C GLU A 93 5.76 17.15 -6.25
N LYS A 94 6.48 17.00 -5.15
CA LYS A 94 7.75 17.72 -4.92
C LYS A 94 8.97 16.81 -4.96
N TRP A 95 8.82 15.54 -4.61
CA TRP A 95 9.96 14.68 -4.29
C TRP A 95 10.06 13.40 -5.11
N ARG A 96 9.35 13.30 -6.23
CA ARG A 96 9.45 12.12 -7.09
C ARG A 96 10.79 12.12 -7.85
N ASP A 97 11.33 10.91 -8.09
CA ASP A 97 12.61 10.74 -8.81
C ASP A 97 12.51 11.06 -10.28
N LYS A 98 11.37 10.73 -10.90
CA LYS A 98 11.20 10.82 -12.35
C LYS A 98 9.96 11.62 -12.69
N VAL A 99 10.11 12.47 -13.71
CA VAL A 99 8.96 13.10 -14.34
C VAL A 99 8.33 12.05 -15.27
N GLN A 100 7.03 11.83 -15.13
CA GLN A 100 6.31 10.92 -16.02
C GLN A 100 5.96 11.66 -17.30
N PHE A 101 6.66 11.31 -18.39
CA PHE A 101 6.48 11.97 -19.68
C PHE A 101 5.24 11.54 -20.45
N THR A 102 4.46 10.60 -19.90
CA THR A 102 3.16 10.22 -20.44
C THR A 102 2.06 11.21 -20.09
N ASP A 103 2.31 12.08 -19.12
CA ASP A 103 1.42 13.15 -18.69
C ASP A 103 1.62 14.37 -19.62
N GLU A 104 0.52 14.87 -20.18
CA GLU A 104 0.54 16.04 -21.06
C GLU A 104 1.19 17.25 -20.40
N THR A 105 0.93 17.49 -19.12
CA THR A 105 1.51 18.57 -18.35
C THR A 105 3.03 18.44 -18.25
N SER A 106 3.51 17.23 -18.04
CA SER A 106 4.95 16.95 -17.96
C SER A 106 5.64 17.19 -19.31
N LEU A 107 4.98 16.81 -20.41
CA LEU A 107 5.49 17.06 -21.76
C LEU A 107 5.60 18.55 -22.05
N LYS A 108 4.59 19.33 -21.65
CA LYS A 108 4.61 20.78 -21.80
C LYS A 108 5.74 21.43 -21.01
N LYS A 109 5.96 20.97 -19.80
CA LYS A 109 7.08 21.47 -18.97
C LYS A 109 8.43 21.15 -19.60
N LEU A 110 8.57 19.96 -20.15
CA LEU A 110 9.79 19.56 -20.85
C LEU A 110 10.03 20.42 -22.07
N ASP A 111 9.00 20.62 -22.89
CA ASP A 111 9.08 21.49 -24.09
C ASP A 111 9.50 22.92 -23.73
N SER A 112 8.88 23.47 -22.68
CA SER A 112 9.22 24.81 -22.19
C SER A 112 10.69 24.91 -21.74
N LEU A 113 11.17 23.86 -21.08
CA LEU A 113 12.55 23.79 -20.62
C LEU A 113 13.53 23.74 -21.80
N ILE A 114 13.21 22.92 -22.79
CA ILE A 114 14.03 22.79 -24.01
C ILE A 114 14.10 24.14 -24.77
N GLU A 115 12.96 24.81 -24.91
CA GLU A 115 12.92 26.13 -25.53
C GLU A 115 13.81 27.16 -24.80
N ALA A 116 13.75 27.14 -23.46
CA ALA A 116 14.56 28.04 -22.63
C ALA A 116 16.06 27.77 -22.83
N ILE A 117 16.45 26.49 -22.93
CA ILE A 117 17.84 26.11 -23.18
C ILE A 117 18.29 26.58 -24.58
N ASP A 118 17.45 26.36 -25.60
CA ASP A 118 17.76 26.76 -26.97
C ASP A 118 17.92 28.28 -27.09
N LYS A 119 17.04 29.04 -26.47
CA LYS A 119 17.13 30.51 -26.46
C LYS A 119 18.40 30.98 -25.76
N LYS A 120 18.78 30.34 -24.68
CA LYS A 120 19.99 30.66 -23.94
C LYS A 120 21.25 30.33 -24.76
N ALA A 121 21.25 29.20 -25.46
CA ALA A 121 22.36 28.83 -26.34
C ALA A 121 22.48 29.77 -27.53
N ALA A 122 21.36 30.24 -28.09
CA ALA A 122 21.35 31.16 -29.20
C ALA A 122 21.88 32.56 -28.84
N LYS A 123 21.79 32.97 -27.58
CA LYS A 123 22.28 34.25 -27.11
C LYS A 123 23.77 34.25 -26.74
N SER A 124 24.36 33.11 -26.61
CA SER A 124 25.76 32.97 -26.29
C SER A 124 26.60 32.77 -27.54
#